data_e407c0014fdd131268507312a7b260c2
#
_entry.id   e407c0014fdd131268507312a7b260c2
#
_cell.length_a   1.000
_cell.length_b   1.000
_cell.length_c   1.000
_cell.angle_alpha   90.00
_cell.angle_beta   90.00
_cell.angle_gamma   90.00
#
_symmetry.space_group_name_H-M   'P 1'
#
loop_
_entity.id
_entity.type
_entity.pdbx_description
1 polymer ?
#
loop_
_entity_poly.entity_id
_entity_poly.type
_entity_poly.pdbx_seq_one_letter_code
_entity_poly.pdbx_strand_id
1 'polypeptide(L)'
;EMSASLVGSEMCIRDRGMCVYYTSMKPGHYKIYGTKYDSFWCCTGTGFEQTAKFGQMIYAHTDDALYVNMFIPSVVTWDKGISIHQETAFPDEGVTSLTVSGEAVFNLKIRCPYWVGSSSLNVIVNGKREKIKAGVDGYVSINRQWKDGDKVRIELPMKLEIVPLNEATHYLALKYGPIVLAARISDEHLSKDDFRSARSTVAMKDYPVIDVPAFIGDIRKIPAAVIRKKGEKLAFLCSKDNVVS
;
A
#
# COMPACT_ATOMS: atom_id res chain seq x y z
N GLU A 1 10.15 -3.47 16.49
CA GLU A 1 9.94 -2.40 15.51
C GLU A 1 9.22 -2.99 14.30
N MET A 2 8.13 -2.38 13.86
CA MET A 2 7.39 -2.79 12.67
C MET A 2 7.53 -1.72 11.60
N SER A 3 7.90 -2.12 10.39
CA SER A 3 7.94 -1.23 9.23
C SER A 3 7.05 -1.75 8.12
N ALA A 4 6.48 -0.84 7.35
CA ALA A 4 5.72 -1.19 6.16
C ALA A 4 6.60 -1.01 4.92
N SER A 5 6.64 -2.01 4.07
CA SER A 5 7.22 -1.88 2.74
C SER A 5 6.20 -2.24 1.68
N LEU A 6 6.27 -1.57 0.54
CA LEU A 6 5.45 -1.89 -0.62
C LEU A 6 5.97 -3.18 -1.26
N VAL A 7 5.24 -4.26 -1.01
CA VAL A 7 5.68 -5.63 -1.30
C VAL A 7 5.81 -5.97 -2.80
N GLY A 8 5.35 -5.11 -3.70
CA GLY A 8 5.32 -5.43 -5.14
C GLY A 8 6.61 -5.14 -5.91
N SER A 9 7.20 -3.97 -5.72
CA SER A 9 8.32 -3.50 -6.52
C SER A 9 9.71 -3.96 -6.02
N GLU A 10 9.82 -4.35 -4.77
CA GLU A 10 11.08 -4.78 -4.18
C GLU A 10 11.46 -6.24 -4.53
N MET A 11 10.49 -7.03 -5.01
CA MET A 11 10.73 -8.45 -5.29
C MET A 11 11.73 -8.74 -6.42
N CYS A 12 11.91 -7.80 -7.34
CA CYS A 12 12.73 -8.04 -8.54
C CYS A 12 13.98 -7.17 -8.66
N ILE A 13 14.14 -6.12 -7.87
CA ILE A 13 15.12 -5.06 -8.17
C ILE A 13 16.22 -4.94 -7.13
N ARG A 14 15.96 -5.27 -5.88
CA ARG A 14 16.84 -4.90 -4.78
C ARG A 14 18.15 -5.70 -4.70
N ASP A 15 18.17 -6.91 -5.21
CA ASP A 15 19.34 -7.78 -5.10
C ASP A 15 19.92 -8.22 -6.45
N ARG A 16 20.36 -7.24 -7.24
CA ARG A 16 21.08 -7.45 -8.51
C ARG A 16 20.29 -8.21 -9.58
N GLY A 17 18.96 -8.02 -9.61
CA GLY A 17 18.07 -8.59 -10.62
C GLY A 17 17.67 -10.04 -10.40
N MET A 18 17.91 -10.59 -9.20
CA MET A 18 17.39 -11.91 -8.85
C MET A 18 15.93 -11.84 -8.42
N CYS A 19 15.14 -12.84 -8.79
CA CYS A 19 13.71 -12.89 -8.52
C CYS A 19 13.37 -13.93 -7.46
N VAL A 20 12.28 -13.69 -6.74
CA VAL A 20 11.64 -14.65 -5.83
C VAL A 20 10.40 -15.19 -6.51
N TYR A 21 10.27 -16.50 -6.62
CA TYR A 21 9.07 -17.12 -7.18
C TYR A 21 8.09 -17.59 -6.10
N TYR A 22 8.59 -18.43 -5.19
CA TYR A 22 7.82 -18.91 -4.08
C TYR A 22 8.08 -18.06 -2.83
N THR A 23 7.01 -17.50 -2.25
CA THR A 23 7.08 -16.83 -0.95
C THR A 23 6.31 -17.68 0.05
N SER A 24 6.98 -18.16 1.07
CA SER A 24 6.33 -18.91 2.14
C SER A 24 5.39 -18.00 2.93
N MET A 25 4.25 -18.56 3.33
CA MET A 25 3.30 -17.90 4.24
C MET A 25 3.52 -18.29 5.70
N LYS A 26 4.44 -19.23 5.97
CA LYS A 26 4.71 -19.69 7.33
C LYS A 26 5.58 -18.65 8.06
N PRO A 27 5.24 -18.26 9.31
CA PRO A 27 6.09 -17.43 10.14
C PRO A 27 7.51 -17.99 10.27
N GLY A 28 8.50 -17.12 10.36
CA GLY A 28 9.91 -17.51 10.43
C GLY A 28 10.58 -17.87 9.10
N HIS A 29 9.80 -17.96 8.04
CA HIS A 29 10.31 -18.10 6.69
C HIS A 29 10.60 -16.72 6.07
N TYR A 30 11.52 -16.68 5.14
CA TYR A 30 11.96 -15.47 4.47
C TYR A 30 12.05 -15.67 2.95
N LYS A 31 12.29 -14.59 2.22
CA LYS A 31 12.42 -14.63 0.76
C LYS A 31 13.75 -15.26 0.37
N ILE A 32 13.71 -16.26 -0.48
CA ILE A 32 14.88 -16.89 -1.06
C ILE A 32 14.89 -16.58 -2.56
N TYR A 33 15.95 -15.94 -3.00
CA TYR A 33 16.12 -15.55 -4.39
C TYR A 33 16.62 -16.74 -5.23
N GLY A 34 16.10 -16.85 -6.43
CA GLY A 34 16.58 -17.80 -7.43
C GLY A 34 17.98 -17.49 -7.94
N THR A 35 18.43 -18.24 -8.90
CA THR A 35 19.71 -18.00 -9.57
C THR A 35 19.68 -16.72 -10.41
N LYS A 36 20.84 -16.13 -10.64
CA LYS A 36 20.96 -14.87 -11.37
C LYS A 36 20.55 -14.96 -12.84
N TYR A 37 20.79 -16.09 -13.48
CA TYR A 37 20.63 -16.24 -14.93
C TYR A 37 19.63 -17.31 -15.34
N ASP A 38 19.39 -18.33 -14.49
CA ASP A 38 18.59 -19.50 -14.83
C ASP A 38 17.22 -19.55 -14.14
N SER A 39 16.84 -18.47 -13.45
CA SER A 39 15.59 -18.40 -12.69
C SER A 39 14.66 -17.35 -13.30
N PHE A 40 14.18 -17.62 -14.50
CA PHE A 40 13.17 -16.79 -15.14
C PHE A 40 11.86 -17.56 -15.27
N TRP A 41 10.88 -17.19 -14.47
CA TRP A 41 9.54 -17.79 -14.48
C TRP A 41 8.52 -16.85 -15.13
N CYS A 42 7.34 -17.39 -15.48
CA CYS A 42 6.23 -16.60 -16.04
C CYS A 42 5.90 -15.35 -15.21
N CYS A 43 5.90 -15.47 -13.87
CA CYS A 43 5.62 -14.34 -12.98
C CYS A 43 6.68 -13.24 -13.02
N THR A 44 7.92 -13.56 -13.38
CA THR A 44 8.97 -12.56 -13.60
C THR A 44 8.59 -11.65 -14.78
N GLY A 45 8.17 -12.24 -15.90
CA GLY A 45 7.69 -11.49 -17.06
C GLY A 45 6.47 -10.63 -16.74
N THR A 46 5.49 -11.19 -16.03
CA THR A 46 4.30 -10.45 -15.56
C THR A 46 4.67 -9.28 -14.64
N GLY A 47 5.66 -9.46 -13.77
CA GLY A 47 6.15 -8.40 -12.88
C GLY A 47 6.76 -7.21 -13.65
N PHE A 48 7.53 -7.48 -14.69
CA PHE A 48 8.06 -6.43 -15.57
C PHE A 48 6.95 -5.70 -16.32
N GLU A 49 6.01 -6.45 -16.90
CA GLU A 49 4.89 -5.87 -17.63
C GLU A 49 4.00 -5.00 -16.74
N GLN A 50 3.75 -5.42 -15.51
CA GLN A 50 2.90 -4.71 -14.57
C GLN A 50 3.45 -3.31 -14.25
N THR A 51 4.76 -3.16 -14.12
CA THR A 51 5.36 -1.84 -13.83
C THR A 51 5.07 -0.82 -14.92
N ALA A 52 5.05 -1.23 -16.18
CA ALA A 52 4.68 -0.38 -17.31
C ALA A 52 3.20 0.02 -17.32
N LYS A 53 2.34 -0.72 -16.63
CA LYS A 53 0.88 -0.51 -16.62
C LYS A 53 0.37 0.27 -15.42
N PHE A 54 1.19 0.59 -14.42
CA PHE A 54 0.74 1.33 -13.23
C PHE A 54 0.09 2.67 -13.57
N GLY A 55 0.60 3.38 -14.57
CA GLY A 55 0.05 4.66 -15.00
C GLY A 55 -1.39 4.56 -15.54
N GLN A 56 -1.76 3.44 -16.13
CA GLN A 56 -3.06 3.27 -16.80
C GLN A 56 -4.26 3.27 -15.83
N MET A 57 -4.02 2.96 -14.53
CA MET A 57 -5.09 2.81 -13.54
C MET A 57 -5.20 3.99 -12.58
N ILE A 58 -4.30 4.97 -12.65
CA ILE A 58 -4.33 6.13 -11.74
C ILE A 58 -5.59 6.95 -11.98
N TYR A 59 -5.93 7.16 -13.25
CA TYR A 59 -7.10 7.90 -13.68
C TYR A 59 -7.92 7.09 -14.68
N ALA A 60 -9.19 7.42 -14.77
CA ALA A 60 -10.10 7.01 -15.82
C ALA A 60 -11.03 8.19 -16.15
N HIS A 61 -11.68 8.17 -17.29
CA HIS A 61 -12.63 9.21 -17.67
C HIS A 61 -13.82 8.65 -18.45
N THR A 62 -14.89 9.41 -18.43
CA THR A 62 -16.01 9.37 -19.38
C THR A 62 -16.08 10.72 -20.07
N ASP A 63 -17.08 10.95 -20.90
CA ASP A 63 -17.25 12.24 -21.57
C ASP A 63 -17.47 13.42 -20.60
N ASP A 64 -18.02 13.15 -19.41
CA ASP A 64 -18.44 14.16 -18.44
C ASP A 64 -17.78 14.03 -17.07
N ALA A 65 -16.98 12.98 -16.82
CA ALA A 65 -16.38 12.71 -15.52
C ALA A 65 -14.91 12.29 -15.64
N LEU A 66 -14.11 12.75 -14.68
CA LEU A 66 -12.73 12.30 -14.45
C LEU A 66 -12.64 11.59 -13.11
N TYR A 67 -12.11 10.37 -13.13
CA TYR A 67 -11.97 9.50 -11.96
C TYR A 67 -10.54 9.50 -11.45
N VAL A 68 -10.36 9.71 -10.16
CA VAL A 68 -9.10 9.55 -9.45
C VAL A 68 -9.16 8.22 -8.69
N ASN A 69 -8.49 7.20 -9.21
CA ASN A 69 -8.54 5.83 -8.69
C ASN A 69 -7.41 5.51 -7.72
N MET A 70 -6.22 6.08 -7.95
CA MET A 70 -5.04 5.85 -7.13
C MET A 70 -4.43 7.18 -6.69
N PHE A 71 -3.93 7.19 -5.45
CA PHE A 71 -3.26 8.35 -4.86
C PHE A 71 -1.75 8.20 -5.06
N ILE A 72 -1.29 8.54 -6.26
CA ILE A 72 0.10 8.44 -6.72
C ILE A 72 0.50 9.78 -7.33
N PRO A 73 1.68 10.35 -6.98
CA PRO A 73 2.13 11.61 -7.58
C PRO A 73 2.17 11.51 -9.11
N SER A 74 1.41 12.36 -9.78
CA SER A 74 1.22 12.25 -11.22
C SER A 74 0.53 13.47 -11.81
N VAL A 75 0.60 13.61 -13.12
CA VAL A 75 -0.17 14.58 -13.90
C VAL A 75 -0.99 13.83 -14.93
N VAL A 76 -2.26 14.17 -15.03
CA VAL A 76 -3.13 13.72 -16.13
C VAL A 76 -3.55 14.91 -16.95
N THR A 77 -3.47 14.77 -18.27
CA THR A 77 -4.03 15.72 -19.23
C THR A 77 -5.23 15.07 -19.90
N TRP A 78 -6.34 15.77 -19.90
CA TRP A 78 -7.60 15.34 -20.51
C TRP A 78 -7.91 16.23 -21.73
N ASP A 79 -8.52 15.65 -22.75
CA ASP A 79 -8.82 16.28 -24.04
C ASP A 79 -9.77 17.51 -23.97
N LYS A 80 -10.41 17.73 -22.82
CA LYS A 80 -11.19 18.95 -22.53
C LYS A 80 -10.35 20.20 -22.24
N GLY A 81 -9.05 20.16 -22.45
CA GLY A 81 -8.14 21.26 -22.09
C GLY A 81 -7.89 21.35 -20.58
N ILE A 82 -8.15 20.28 -19.86
CA ILE A 82 -7.93 20.17 -18.41
C ILE A 82 -6.71 19.34 -18.13
N SER A 83 -5.89 19.77 -17.17
CA SER A 83 -4.95 18.89 -16.51
C SER A 83 -5.13 18.89 -15.00
N ILE A 84 -4.85 17.75 -14.38
CA ILE A 84 -4.83 17.62 -12.91
C ILE A 84 -3.44 17.18 -12.50
N HIS A 85 -2.84 17.97 -11.62
CA HIS A 85 -1.60 17.65 -10.93
C HIS A 85 -1.92 17.06 -9.56
N GLN A 86 -1.53 15.83 -9.31
CA GLN A 86 -1.69 15.12 -8.05
C GLN A 86 -0.38 15.09 -7.27
N GLU A 87 -0.41 15.66 -6.08
CA GLU A 87 0.70 15.66 -5.13
C GLU A 87 0.31 14.87 -3.89
N THR A 88 1.14 13.90 -3.50
CA THR A 88 0.86 13.05 -2.36
C THR A 88 2.13 12.39 -1.84
N ALA A 89 2.19 12.17 -0.52
CA ALA A 89 3.13 11.27 0.14
C ALA A 89 2.44 9.96 0.58
N PHE A 90 1.27 9.67 0.01
CA PHE A 90 0.55 8.43 0.31
C PHE A 90 1.38 7.21 -0.12
N PRO A 91 1.49 6.16 0.69
CA PRO A 91 0.76 5.90 1.93
C PRO A 91 1.46 6.36 3.21
N ASP A 92 2.59 7.03 3.16
CA ASP A 92 3.28 7.57 4.34
C ASP A 92 2.40 8.56 5.09
N GLU A 93 1.63 9.34 4.36
CA GLU A 93 0.66 10.30 4.85
C GLU A 93 -0.72 10.02 4.23
N GLY A 94 -1.77 10.17 5.01
CA GLY A 94 -3.14 9.98 4.55
C GLY A 94 -3.72 11.23 3.87
N VAL A 95 -2.92 11.94 3.07
CA VAL A 95 -3.35 13.18 2.40
C VAL A 95 -2.90 13.19 0.95
N THR A 96 -3.80 13.66 0.09
CA THR A 96 -3.54 13.89 -1.34
C THR A 96 -4.10 15.25 -1.74
N SER A 97 -3.37 15.98 -2.56
CA SER A 97 -3.79 17.27 -3.11
C SER A 97 -3.87 17.19 -4.62
N LEU A 98 -4.95 17.70 -5.20
CA LEU A 98 -5.13 17.86 -6.63
C LEU A 98 -5.17 19.35 -6.95
N THR A 99 -4.45 19.75 -8.00
CA THR A 99 -4.54 21.09 -8.56
C THR A 99 -5.07 20.99 -9.97
N VAL A 100 -6.15 21.71 -10.27
CA VAL A 100 -6.76 21.75 -11.59
C VAL A 100 -6.11 22.87 -12.41
N SER A 101 -5.74 22.60 -13.64
CA SER A 101 -5.34 23.61 -14.63
C SER A 101 -6.30 23.60 -15.80
N GLY A 102 -6.69 24.80 -16.27
CA GLY A 102 -7.72 24.98 -17.28
C GLY A 102 -9.11 25.18 -16.68
N GLU A 103 -10.11 25.38 -17.54
CA GLU A 103 -11.49 25.65 -17.15
C GLU A 103 -12.47 24.74 -17.89
N ALA A 104 -13.29 23.97 -17.17
CA ALA A 104 -14.37 23.16 -17.73
C ALA A 104 -15.39 22.76 -16.68
N VAL A 105 -16.59 22.39 -17.15
CA VAL A 105 -17.60 21.73 -16.30
C VAL A 105 -17.41 20.22 -16.40
N PHE A 106 -17.13 19.58 -15.29
CA PHE A 106 -17.06 18.13 -15.20
C PHE A 106 -17.29 17.62 -13.79
N ASN A 107 -17.58 16.35 -13.68
CA ASN A 107 -17.71 15.63 -12.42
C ASN A 107 -16.37 15.02 -12.05
N LEU A 108 -15.74 15.53 -10.99
CA LEU A 108 -14.55 14.90 -10.40
C LEU A 108 -15.00 13.79 -9.47
N LYS A 109 -14.65 12.56 -9.80
CA LYS A 109 -14.94 11.37 -9.00
C LYS A 109 -13.68 10.88 -8.30
N ILE A 110 -13.71 10.86 -6.97
CA ILE A 110 -12.59 10.46 -6.12
C ILE A 110 -12.94 9.13 -5.46
N ARG A 111 -12.12 8.12 -5.70
CA ARG A 111 -12.33 6.81 -5.08
C ARG A 111 -12.26 6.91 -3.56
N CYS A 112 -13.25 6.34 -2.89
CA CYS A 112 -13.24 6.12 -1.46
C CYS A 112 -12.79 4.68 -1.17
N PRO A 113 -11.54 4.46 -0.69
CA PRO A 113 -11.08 3.13 -0.37
C PRO A 113 -11.91 2.49 0.75
N TYR A 114 -12.15 1.18 0.68
CA TYR A 114 -13.00 0.44 1.63
C TYR A 114 -12.56 0.61 3.10
N TRP A 115 -11.24 0.71 3.33
CA TRP A 115 -10.66 0.87 4.68
C TRP A 115 -10.87 2.27 5.29
N VAL A 116 -11.23 3.28 4.49
CA VAL A 116 -11.59 4.63 4.98
C VAL A 116 -13.01 4.65 5.51
N GLY A 117 -13.90 3.87 4.89
CA GLY A 117 -15.33 3.96 5.14
C GLY A 117 -16.00 5.20 4.50
N SER A 118 -17.20 5.03 3.98
CA SER A 118 -17.90 6.02 3.14
C SER A 118 -18.15 7.39 3.80
N SER A 119 -18.18 7.44 5.13
CA SER A 119 -18.42 8.67 5.90
C SER A 119 -17.18 9.35 6.46
N SER A 120 -16.01 8.70 6.29
CA SER A 120 -14.76 9.17 6.91
C SER A 120 -13.82 9.88 5.93
N LEU A 121 -14.09 9.79 4.63
CA LEU A 121 -13.34 10.53 3.60
C LEU A 121 -13.67 12.02 3.71
N ASN A 122 -12.65 12.84 3.92
CA ASN A 122 -12.78 14.28 3.92
C ASN A 122 -12.28 14.86 2.61
N VAL A 123 -13.11 15.66 1.96
CA VAL A 123 -12.73 16.40 0.75
C VAL A 123 -12.92 17.88 0.98
N ILE A 124 -11.89 18.65 0.68
CA ILE A 124 -11.83 20.10 0.88
C ILE A 124 -11.52 20.73 -0.47
N VAL A 125 -12.42 21.55 -0.99
CA VAL A 125 -12.25 22.30 -2.23
C VAL A 125 -12.01 23.76 -1.93
N ASN A 126 -10.88 24.30 -2.35
CA ASN A 126 -10.49 25.71 -2.13
C ASN A 126 -10.63 26.13 -0.65
N GLY A 127 -10.19 25.26 0.26
CA GLY A 127 -10.25 25.49 1.70
C GLY A 127 -11.62 25.26 2.35
N LYS A 128 -12.66 24.94 1.57
CA LYS A 128 -14.00 24.66 2.10
C LYS A 128 -14.27 23.15 2.08
N ARG A 129 -14.65 22.62 3.25
CA ARG A 129 -15.01 21.20 3.39
C ARG A 129 -16.34 20.92 2.69
N GLU A 130 -16.34 19.92 1.83
CA GLU A 130 -17.53 19.42 1.16
C GLU A 130 -18.28 18.42 2.04
N LYS A 131 -19.60 18.58 2.14
CA LYS A 131 -20.48 17.66 2.90
C LYS A 131 -21.00 16.55 1.99
N ILE A 132 -20.09 15.72 1.48
CA ILE A 132 -20.37 14.64 0.54
C ILE A 132 -19.96 13.31 1.11
N LYS A 133 -20.61 12.24 0.62
CA LYS A 133 -20.30 10.86 0.98
C LYS A 133 -20.07 10.08 -0.30
N ALA A 134 -19.32 8.98 -0.20
CA ALA A 134 -19.17 8.06 -1.32
C ALA A 134 -20.52 7.42 -1.67
N GLY A 135 -20.80 7.37 -2.96
CA GLY A 135 -21.95 6.67 -3.52
C GLY A 135 -21.79 5.14 -3.44
N VAL A 136 -22.79 4.43 -3.93
CA VAL A 136 -22.78 2.96 -4.05
C VAL A 136 -21.69 2.47 -5.00
N ASP A 137 -21.24 3.32 -5.92
CA ASP A 137 -20.15 3.08 -6.84
C ASP A 137 -18.76 3.18 -6.18
N GLY A 138 -18.70 3.57 -4.89
CA GLY A 138 -17.46 3.73 -4.15
C GLY A 138 -16.72 5.04 -4.42
N TYR A 139 -17.36 6.01 -5.09
CA TYR A 139 -16.76 7.32 -5.39
C TYR A 139 -17.49 8.45 -4.69
N VAL A 140 -16.71 9.44 -4.29
CA VAL A 140 -17.22 10.77 -3.97
C VAL A 140 -17.28 11.57 -5.27
N SER A 141 -18.40 12.22 -5.54
CA SER A 141 -18.66 12.97 -6.79
C SER A 141 -18.78 14.45 -6.51
N ILE A 142 -18.05 15.26 -7.26
CA ILE A 142 -18.06 16.73 -7.18
C ILE A 142 -18.28 17.29 -8.59
N ASN A 143 -19.53 17.59 -8.90
CA ASN A 143 -19.89 18.20 -10.19
C ASN A 143 -19.94 19.71 -10.05
N ARG A 144 -19.07 20.40 -10.78
CA ARG A 144 -19.01 21.87 -10.79
C ARG A 144 -18.27 22.40 -12.02
N GLN A 145 -18.35 23.71 -12.24
CA GLN A 145 -17.39 24.40 -13.08
C GLN A 145 -16.07 24.54 -12.34
N TRP A 146 -15.04 23.91 -12.86
CA TRP A 146 -13.67 24.02 -12.37
C TRP A 146 -12.96 25.18 -13.05
N LYS A 147 -12.09 25.83 -12.30
CA LYS A 147 -11.27 26.95 -12.75
C LYS A 147 -9.79 26.64 -12.59
N ASP A 148 -8.99 27.32 -13.40
CA ASP A 148 -7.54 27.24 -13.27
C ASP A 148 -7.08 27.59 -11.83
N GLY A 149 -6.22 26.75 -11.26
CA GLY A 149 -5.74 26.89 -9.90
C GLY A 149 -6.66 26.33 -8.81
N ASP A 150 -7.85 25.77 -9.13
CA ASP A 150 -8.70 25.11 -8.13
C ASP A 150 -7.95 23.96 -7.45
N LYS A 151 -8.07 23.90 -6.11
CA LYS A 151 -7.39 22.90 -5.30
C LYS A 151 -8.37 21.99 -4.57
N VAL A 152 -8.11 20.69 -4.64
CA VAL A 152 -8.87 19.67 -3.92
C VAL A 152 -7.92 18.93 -2.99
N ARG A 153 -8.14 19.05 -1.68
CA ARG A 153 -7.44 18.29 -0.66
C ARG A 153 -8.30 17.12 -0.21
N ILE A 154 -7.73 15.93 -0.24
CA ILE A 154 -8.37 14.67 0.11
C ILE A 154 -7.67 14.13 1.35
N GLU A 155 -8.42 13.88 2.41
CA GLU A 155 -7.91 13.29 3.64
C GLU A 155 -8.45 11.87 3.81
N LEU A 156 -7.52 10.94 3.91
CA LEU A 156 -7.73 9.49 4.00
C LEU A 156 -7.32 9.04 5.41
N PRO A 157 -8.21 9.06 6.40
CA PRO A 157 -7.86 8.68 7.77
C PRO A 157 -7.49 7.20 7.85
N MET A 158 -6.23 6.92 8.20
CA MET A 158 -5.73 5.56 8.38
C MET A 158 -5.82 5.13 9.83
N LYS A 159 -6.25 3.89 10.05
CA LYS A 159 -6.38 3.28 11.37
C LYS A 159 -5.66 1.95 11.42
N LEU A 160 -5.20 1.58 12.61
CA LEU A 160 -4.73 0.22 12.89
C LEU A 160 -5.95 -0.70 13.01
N GLU A 161 -5.90 -1.79 12.26
CA GLU A 161 -6.92 -2.83 12.25
C GLU A 161 -6.26 -4.22 12.35
N ILE A 162 -6.94 -5.14 13.02
CA ILE A 162 -6.59 -6.55 13.04
C ILE A 162 -7.45 -7.26 12.00
N VAL A 163 -6.81 -7.99 11.12
CA VAL A 163 -7.47 -8.82 10.14
C VAL A 163 -7.10 -10.28 10.40
N PRO A 164 -8.04 -11.11 10.86
CA PRO A 164 -7.77 -12.54 11.01
C PRO A 164 -7.56 -13.18 9.64
N LEU A 165 -6.68 -14.15 9.58
CA LEU A 165 -6.43 -14.92 8.36
C LEU A 165 -7.46 -16.06 8.28
N ASN A 166 -8.56 -15.79 7.57
CA ASN A 166 -9.68 -16.73 7.40
C ASN A 166 -10.17 -17.31 8.77
N GLU A 167 -10.46 -18.60 8.79
CA GLU A 167 -10.89 -19.33 9.97
C GLU A 167 -9.74 -19.74 10.91
N ALA A 168 -8.49 -19.49 10.51
CA ALA A 168 -7.31 -19.78 11.32
C ALA A 168 -7.15 -18.73 12.43
N THR A 169 -7.79 -18.98 13.56
CA THR A 169 -7.92 -18.03 14.68
C THR A 169 -6.60 -17.61 15.33
N HIS A 170 -5.50 -18.32 15.02
CA HIS A 170 -4.18 -18.07 15.61
C HIS A 170 -3.28 -17.16 14.75
N TYR A 171 -3.70 -16.86 13.51
CA TYR A 171 -2.97 -15.99 12.61
C TYR A 171 -3.77 -14.74 12.33
N LEU A 172 -3.11 -13.61 12.45
CA LEU A 172 -3.69 -12.31 12.17
C LEU A 172 -2.69 -11.42 11.46
N ALA A 173 -3.21 -10.49 10.69
CA ALA A 173 -2.43 -9.40 10.11
C ALA A 173 -2.80 -8.09 10.79
N LEU A 174 -1.79 -7.27 11.08
CA LEU A 174 -1.98 -5.89 11.46
C LEU A 174 -1.96 -5.03 10.20
N LYS A 175 -3.00 -4.24 9.99
CA LYS A 175 -3.10 -3.31 8.87
C LYS A 175 -3.16 -1.88 9.38
N TYR A 176 -2.51 -0.98 8.66
CA TYR A 176 -2.64 0.46 8.85
C TYR A 176 -3.11 1.08 7.53
N GLY A 177 -4.39 1.40 7.46
CA GLY A 177 -5.02 1.75 6.19
C GLY A 177 -4.87 0.64 5.15
N PRO A 178 -4.25 0.89 3.99
CA PRO A 178 -4.04 -0.12 2.95
C PRO A 178 -2.86 -1.07 3.22
N ILE A 179 -2.05 -0.80 4.24
CA ILE A 179 -0.75 -1.44 4.42
C ILE A 179 -0.82 -2.54 5.45
N VAL A 180 -0.28 -3.70 5.13
CA VAL A 180 -0.01 -4.78 6.09
C VAL A 180 1.32 -4.49 6.77
N LEU A 181 1.30 -4.41 8.09
CA LEU A 181 2.51 -4.20 8.88
C LEU A 181 3.26 -5.52 9.04
N ALA A 182 4.56 -5.49 8.84
CA ALA A 182 5.45 -6.61 9.04
C ALA A 182 6.35 -6.36 10.26
N ALA A 183 6.53 -7.36 11.09
CA ALA A 183 7.50 -7.31 12.17
C ALA A 183 8.92 -7.34 11.59
N ARG A 184 9.78 -6.44 12.07
CA ARG A 184 11.20 -6.50 11.76
C ARG A 184 11.84 -7.56 12.66
N ILE A 185 12.40 -8.59 12.03
CA ILE A 185 13.06 -9.69 12.71
C ILE A 185 14.56 -9.58 12.44
N SER A 186 15.38 -10.00 13.43
CA SER A 186 16.83 -10.08 13.25
C SER A 186 17.17 -11.18 12.24
N ASP A 187 18.11 -10.90 11.37
CA ASP A 187 18.71 -11.82 10.41
C ASP A 187 20.17 -12.16 10.77
N GLU A 188 20.60 -11.85 12.00
CA GLU A 188 21.98 -12.01 12.45
C GLU A 188 22.50 -13.45 12.34
N HIS A 189 21.60 -14.43 12.35
CA HIS A 189 21.93 -15.85 12.21
C HIS A 189 21.96 -16.34 10.77
N LEU A 190 21.63 -15.47 9.80
CA LEU A 190 21.59 -15.82 8.39
C LEU A 190 22.81 -15.28 7.66
N SER A 191 23.39 -16.13 6.83
CA SER A 191 24.43 -15.74 5.90
C SER A 191 23.80 -15.17 4.61
N LYS A 192 24.60 -14.49 3.80
CA LYS A 192 24.12 -14.03 2.46
C LYS A 192 23.71 -15.18 1.57
N ASP A 193 24.23 -16.38 1.78
CA ASP A 193 23.94 -17.54 0.98
C ASP A 193 22.60 -18.18 1.34
N ASP A 194 22.10 -17.96 2.58
CA ASP A 194 20.77 -18.41 2.99
C ASP A 194 19.65 -17.69 2.24
N PHE A 195 19.92 -16.50 1.67
CA PHE A 195 18.97 -15.77 0.84
C PHE A 195 19.03 -16.12 -0.65
N ARG A 196 19.86 -17.10 -1.04
CA ARG A 196 20.08 -17.45 -2.44
C ARG A 196 19.93 -18.94 -2.66
N SER A 197 19.24 -19.30 -3.73
CA SER A 197 19.17 -20.68 -4.17
C SER A 197 20.23 -20.96 -5.23
N ALA A 198 20.87 -22.11 -5.11
CA ALA A 198 21.70 -22.67 -6.17
C ALA A 198 20.87 -23.32 -7.30
N ARG A 199 19.55 -23.40 -7.12
CA ARG A 199 18.62 -24.05 -8.05
C ARG A 199 17.59 -23.06 -8.56
N SER A 200 17.04 -23.32 -9.72
CA SER A 200 15.90 -22.57 -10.27
C SER A 200 14.63 -22.71 -9.44
N THR A 201 14.50 -23.78 -8.65
CA THR A 201 13.39 -24.01 -7.72
C THR A 201 13.90 -24.02 -6.29
N VAL A 202 13.14 -23.41 -5.40
CA VAL A 202 13.50 -23.24 -3.98
C VAL A 202 12.51 -24.01 -3.11
N ALA A 203 13.03 -24.84 -2.22
CA ALA A 203 12.25 -25.50 -1.18
C ALA A 203 12.67 -24.94 0.18
N MET A 204 11.78 -24.19 0.84
CA MET A 204 12.07 -23.53 2.12
C MET A 204 12.47 -24.48 3.26
N LYS A 205 12.07 -25.76 3.17
CA LYS A 205 12.46 -26.80 4.14
C LYS A 205 13.97 -27.01 4.25
N ASP A 206 14.72 -26.61 3.22
CA ASP A 206 16.17 -26.79 3.13
C ASP A 206 16.94 -25.60 3.76
N TYR A 207 16.21 -24.63 4.34
CA TYR A 207 16.78 -23.40 4.88
C TYR A 207 16.42 -23.21 6.35
N PRO A 208 17.27 -22.51 7.12
CA PRO A 208 17.00 -22.20 8.52
C PRO A 208 15.68 -21.45 8.69
N VAL A 209 14.98 -21.70 9.80
CA VAL A 209 13.77 -20.98 10.19
C VAL A 209 14.16 -19.98 11.27
N ILE A 210 13.69 -18.74 11.12
CA ILE A 210 13.94 -17.67 12.10
C ILE A 210 12.84 -17.71 13.17
N ASP A 211 13.22 -17.54 14.41
CA ASP A 211 12.25 -17.35 15.49
C ASP A 211 11.52 -16.02 15.32
N VAL A 212 10.20 -16.06 15.42
CA VAL A 212 9.36 -14.90 15.23
C VAL A 212 8.63 -14.54 16.52
N PRO A 213 8.54 -13.26 16.86
CA PRO A 213 7.80 -12.83 18.02
C PRO A 213 6.31 -13.14 17.86
N ALA A 214 5.68 -13.63 18.93
CA ALA A 214 4.26 -13.88 18.99
C ALA A 214 3.56 -12.87 19.90
N PHE A 215 2.38 -12.41 19.51
CA PHE A 215 1.54 -11.62 20.41
C PHE A 215 0.93 -12.51 21.50
N ILE A 216 0.94 -12.00 22.72
CA ILE A 216 0.31 -12.65 23.88
C ILE A 216 -0.81 -11.78 24.43
N GLY A 217 -1.87 -12.43 24.93
CA GLY A 217 -2.99 -11.77 25.58
C GLY A 217 -4.21 -11.57 24.67
N ASP A 218 -5.02 -10.57 24.98
CA ASP A 218 -6.27 -10.31 24.27
C ASP A 218 -5.99 -9.61 22.93
N ILE A 219 -6.29 -10.30 21.84
CA ILE A 219 -6.16 -9.79 20.46
C ILE A 219 -6.80 -8.40 20.31
N ARG A 220 -7.92 -8.13 20.94
CA ARG A 220 -8.65 -6.85 20.82
C ARG A 220 -7.85 -5.66 21.38
N LYS A 221 -6.87 -5.92 22.23
CA LYS A 221 -6.00 -4.90 22.83
C LYS A 221 -4.75 -4.59 22.01
N ILE A 222 -4.40 -5.43 21.05
CA ILE A 222 -3.19 -5.28 20.23
C ILE A 222 -3.13 -3.90 19.53
N PRO A 223 -4.18 -3.37 18.89
CA PRO A 223 -4.10 -2.05 18.26
C PRO A 223 -3.75 -0.91 19.21
N ALA A 224 -4.15 -1.01 20.48
CA ALA A 224 -3.80 -0.02 21.50
C ALA A 224 -2.35 -0.16 21.98
N ALA A 225 -1.78 -1.37 21.89
CA ALA A 225 -0.39 -1.65 22.25
C ALA A 225 0.62 -1.30 21.14
N VAL A 226 0.14 -1.01 19.95
CA VAL A 226 0.97 -0.66 18.78
C VAL A 226 0.92 0.84 18.53
N ILE A 227 2.05 1.51 18.73
CA ILE A 227 2.15 2.97 18.66
C ILE A 227 3.00 3.37 17.46
N ARG A 228 2.52 4.33 16.67
CA ARG A 228 3.29 4.89 15.56
C ARG A 228 4.50 5.66 16.10
N LYS A 229 5.67 5.36 15.57
CA LYS A 229 6.93 6.02 15.93
C LYS A 229 6.96 7.43 15.30
N LYS A 230 7.23 8.44 16.12
CA LYS A 230 7.36 9.81 15.62
C LYS A 230 8.65 9.98 14.81
N GLY A 231 8.56 10.70 13.70
CA GLY A 231 9.72 11.03 12.86
C GLY A 231 10.16 9.92 11.89
N GLU A 232 9.54 8.76 11.94
CA GLU A 232 9.80 7.68 10.99
C GLU A 232 8.57 7.37 10.13
N LYS A 233 8.82 7.13 8.85
CA LYS A 233 7.76 6.78 7.90
C LYS A 233 7.26 5.37 8.20
N LEU A 234 5.94 5.26 8.47
CA LEU A 234 5.23 3.98 8.66
C LEU A 234 5.91 2.98 9.60
N ALA A 235 6.63 3.48 10.62
CA ALA A 235 7.24 2.67 11.65
C ALA A 235 6.37 2.65 12.90
N PHE A 236 6.27 1.47 13.51
CA PHE A 236 5.44 1.21 14.69
C PHE A 236 6.23 0.46 15.74
N LEU A 237 5.91 0.71 16.98
CA LEU A 237 6.46 0.01 18.14
C LEU A 237 5.34 -0.77 18.84
N CYS A 238 5.62 -2.00 19.21
CA CYS A 238 4.75 -2.77 20.09
C CYS A 238 5.34 -2.81 21.50
N SER A 239 4.49 -2.73 22.53
CA SER A 239 4.92 -2.90 23.91
C SER A 239 5.52 -4.29 24.11
N LYS A 240 6.64 -4.38 24.85
CA LYS A 240 7.29 -5.65 25.18
C LYS A 240 6.41 -6.59 25.99
N ASP A 241 5.47 -6.03 26.77
CA ASP A 241 4.56 -6.82 27.61
C ASP A 241 3.53 -7.63 26.81
N ASN A 242 3.41 -7.35 25.53
CA ASN A 242 2.46 -8.00 24.62
C ASN A 242 3.14 -8.91 23.59
N VAL A 243 4.42 -9.15 23.69
CA VAL A 243 5.20 -9.93 22.74
C VAL A 243 6.12 -10.89 23.46
N VAL A 244 6.15 -12.15 23.03
CA VAL A 244 7.12 -13.18 23.44
C VAL A 244 7.99 -13.50 22.24
N SER A 245 9.28 -13.56 22.46
CA SER A 245 10.31 -14.03 21.50
C SER A 245 10.68 -15.47 21.83
#